data_ac92d3597becbd4cdddce12ed39980ca
#
_entry.id   ac92d3597becbd4cdddce12ed39980ca
#
_cell.length_a   1.000
_cell.length_b   1.000
_cell.length_c   1.000
_cell.angle_alpha   90.00
_cell.angle_beta   90.00
_cell.angle_gamma   90.00
#
_symmetry.space_group_name_H-M   'P 1'
#
loop_
_entity.id
_entity.type
_entity.pdbx_description
1 polymer ?
#
loop_
_entity_poly.entity_id
_entity_poly.type
_entity_poly.pdbx_seq_one_letter_code
_entity_poly.pdbx_strand_id
1 'polypeptide(L)'
;MSKDSVAKSKPHLPIMGVGPVYVISIILLSILAMIADKTHLHLPRPTSAPLEIFLFIVGLLFILSGLLIYFLAIKAKITSSIKENTLVTHGIYAVVRNPIYSAWLFICTGTLFLYGNPYLALMLFLIFWLSLTILMKHTEEKWLTKLYGEAYLEYCKKVNRCLPWFNKNNSPI
;
A
#
# COMPACT_ATOMS: atom_id res chain seq x y z
N MET A 1 -42.16 -32.78 6.35
CA MET A 1 -41.11 -32.09 7.14
C MET A 1 -39.98 -31.70 6.20
N SER A 2 -40.07 -30.49 5.62
CA SER A 2 -39.06 -29.97 4.68
C SER A 2 -37.96 -29.33 5.50
N LYS A 3 -36.74 -29.83 5.37
CA LYS A 3 -35.52 -29.16 5.88
C LYS A 3 -35.00 -28.27 4.77
N ASP A 4 -35.45 -27.06 4.76
CA ASP A 4 -34.81 -25.99 3.98
C ASP A 4 -33.46 -25.66 4.63
N SER A 5 -32.41 -26.32 4.15
CA SER A 5 -31.03 -25.92 4.42
C SER A 5 -30.75 -24.61 3.69
N VAL A 6 -30.97 -23.50 4.39
CA VAL A 6 -30.48 -22.20 3.96
C VAL A 6 -28.95 -22.30 3.84
N ALA A 7 -28.49 -22.48 2.63
CA ALA A 7 -27.07 -22.39 2.30
C ALA A 7 -26.61 -20.96 2.64
N LYS A 8 -25.98 -20.79 3.81
CA LYS A 8 -25.28 -19.54 4.15
C LYS A 8 -24.26 -19.28 3.06
N SER A 9 -24.54 -18.33 2.18
CA SER A 9 -23.57 -17.84 1.20
C SER A 9 -22.29 -17.44 1.95
N LYS A 10 -21.16 -18.05 1.57
CA LYS A 10 -19.87 -17.66 2.16
C LYS A 10 -19.66 -16.17 1.90
N PRO A 11 -19.23 -15.39 2.91
CA PRO A 11 -18.97 -13.96 2.72
C PRO A 11 -17.90 -13.79 1.63
N HIS A 12 -18.25 -13.10 0.55
CA HIS A 12 -17.29 -12.72 -0.50
C HIS A 12 -16.66 -11.38 -0.14
N LEU A 13 -15.34 -11.27 -0.35
CA LEU A 13 -14.64 -9.99 -0.24
C LEU A 13 -15.12 -9.05 -1.35
N PRO A 14 -15.30 -7.75 -1.08
CA PRO A 14 -15.51 -6.77 -2.13
C PRO A 14 -14.26 -6.72 -3.02
N ILE A 15 -14.45 -6.84 -4.35
CA ILE A 15 -13.37 -6.94 -5.33
C ILE A 15 -12.43 -5.72 -5.28
N MET A 16 -12.96 -4.55 -4.94
CA MET A 16 -12.18 -3.31 -4.90
C MET A 16 -11.89 -2.79 -3.48
N GLY A 17 -12.51 -3.30 -2.44
CA GLY A 17 -12.29 -2.87 -1.06
C GLY A 17 -12.34 -1.35 -0.86
N VAL A 18 -11.53 -0.84 0.07
CA VAL A 18 -11.34 0.60 0.32
C VAL A 18 -10.19 1.22 -0.48
N GLY A 19 -9.50 0.40 -1.27
CA GLY A 19 -8.28 0.76 -1.97
C GLY A 19 -8.37 1.94 -2.92
N PRO A 20 -9.34 1.99 -3.83
CA PRO A 20 -9.47 3.11 -4.76
C PRO A 20 -9.64 4.45 -4.04
N VAL A 21 -10.40 4.48 -2.94
CA VAL A 21 -10.60 5.68 -2.14
C VAL A 21 -9.27 6.16 -1.54
N TYR A 22 -8.50 5.24 -0.95
CA TYR A 22 -7.18 5.57 -0.41
C TYR A 22 -6.23 6.12 -1.48
N VAL A 23 -6.10 5.42 -2.61
CA VAL A 23 -5.19 5.82 -3.71
C VAL A 23 -5.54 7.20 -4.25
N ILE A 24 -6.81 7.44 -4.54
CA ILE A 24 -7.28 8.76 -5.03
C ILE A 24 -6.99 9.84 -3.98
N SER A 25 -7.23 9.55 -2.70
CA SER A 25 -6.99 10.51 -1.62
C SER A 25 -5.53 10.93 -1.49
N ILE A 26 -4.58 9.99 -1.54
CA ILE A 26 -3.15 10.32 -1.44
C ILE A 26 -2.61 11.05 -2.68
N ILE A 27 -3.13 10.74 -3.88
CA ILE A 27 -2.78 11.46 -5.11
C ILE A 27 -3.27 12.92 -5.00
N LEU A 28 -4.55 13.11 -4.68
CA LEU A 28 -5.13 14.45 -4.54
C LEU A 28 -4.42 15.25 -3.45
N LEU A 29 -4.15 14.64 -2.30
CA LEU A 29 -3.46 15.31 -1.20
C LEU A 29 -2.02 15.68 -1.59
N SER A 30 -1.31 14.84 -2.35
CA SER A 30 0.02 15.17 -2.88
C SER A 30 -0.02 16.40 -3.80
N ILE A 31 -0.98 16.43 -4.73
CA ILE A 31 -1.15 17.56 -5.67
C ILE A 31 -1.50 18.85 -4.90
N LEU A 32 -2.48 18.77 -4.01
CA LEU A 32 -2.90 19.94 -3.20
C LEU A 32 -1.76 20.46 -2.32
N ALA A 33 -0.96 19.58 -1.73
CA ALA A 33 0.18 19.96 -0.92
C ALA A 33 1.27 20.66 -1.75
N MET A 34 1.56 20.17 -2.96
CA MET A 34 2.48 20.83 -3.90
C MET A 34 1.99 22.22 -4.31
N ILE A 35 0.68 22.36 -4.59
CA ILE A 35 0.05 23.66 -4.90
C ILE A 35 0.14 24.58 -3.69
N ALA A 36 -0.23 24.12 -2.50
CA ALA A 36 -0.18 24.90 -1.27
C ALA A 36 1.25 25.36 -0.92
N ASP A 37 2.24 24.47 -1.11
CA ASP A 37 3.64 24.84 -0.92
C ASP A 37 4.06 25.96 -1.89
N LYS A 38 3.70 25.85 -3.15
CA LYS A 38 4.07 26.84 -4.17
C LYS A 38 3.36 28.19 -3.98
N THR A 39 2.14 28.20 -3.49
CA THR A 39 1.29 29.42 -3.43
C THR A 39 1.30 30.10 -2.06
N HIS A 40 1.46 29.35 -0.98
CA HIS A 40 1.26 29.86 0.39
C HIS A 40 2.37 29.51 1.37
N LEU A 41 2.82 28.26 1.41
CA LEU A 41 3.72 27.80 2.47
C LEU A 41 5.17 28.16 2.22
N HIS A 42 5.62 28.14 0.98
CA HIS A 42 7.01 28.42 0.57
C HIS A 42 8.04 27.72 1.46
N LEU A 43 7.85 26.42 1.70
CA LEU A 43 8.69 25.65 2.60
C LEU A 43 10.16 25.67 2.15
N PRO A 44 11.11 25.69 3.10
CA PRO A 44 12.53 25.74 2.78
C PRO A 44 12.93 24.54 1.91
N ARG A 45 13.80 24.82 0.94
CA ARG A 45 14.37 23.81 0.03
C ARG A 45 15.85 23.68 0.24
N PRO A 46 16.45 22.52 -0.04
CA PRO A 46 17.88 22.39 -0.06
C PRO A 46 18.49 23.40 -1.04
N THR A 47 19.60 24.01 -0.65
CA THR A 47 20.33 25.00 -1.49
C THR A 47 21.63 24.45 -2.04
N SER A 48 22.05 23.23 -1.61
CA SER A 48 23.28 22.62 -2.07
C SER A 48 23.01 21.62 -3.20
N ALA A 49 23.69 21.78 -4.33
CA ALA A 49 23.55 20.88 -5.49
C ALA A 49 23.74 19.38 -5.16
N PRO A 50 24.71 18.96 -4.31
CA PRO A 50 24.84 17.55 -3.94
C PRO A 50 23.60 16.99 -3.25
N LEU A 51 22.95 17.78 -2.37
CA LEU A 51 21.75 17.36 -1.66
C LEU A 51 20.53 17.28 -2.60
N GLU A 52 20.40 18.22 -3.53
CA GLU A 52 19.35 18.18 -4.56
C GLU A 52 19.48 16.95 -5.43
N ILE A 53 20.69 16.62 -5.90
CA ILE A 53 20.96 15.41 -6.69
C ILE A 53 20.63 14.14 -5.87
N PHE A 54 21.04 14.11 -4.60
CA PHE A 54 20.74 12.99 -3.72
C PHE A 54 19.22 12.78 -3.56
N LEU A 55 18.47 13.84 -3.30
CA LEU A 55 17.02 13.79 -3.15
C LEU A 55 16.33 13.38 -4.46
N PHE A 56 16.83 13.86 -5.59
CA PHE A 56 16.35 13.42 -6.92
C PHE A 56 16.52 11.93 -7.11
N ILE A 57 17.72 11.39 -6.79
CA ILE A 57 18.00 9.95 -6.89
C ILE A 57 17.08 9.16 -5.95
N VAL A 58 16.92 9.61 -4.70
CA VAL A 58 16.00 8.98 -3.73
C VAL A 58 14.57 8.97 -4.27
N GLY A 59 14.09 10.09 -4.79
CA GLY A 59 12.75 10.19 -5.39
C GLY A 59 12.56 9.23 -6.55
N LEU A 60 13.54 9.14 -7.45
CA LEU A 60 13.52 8.20 -8.57
C LEU A 60 13.49 6.74 -8.10
N LEU A 61 14.31 6.39 -7.10
CA LEU A 61 14.31 5.04 -6.53
C LEU A 61 12.98 4.68 -5.89
N PHE A 62 12.32 5.62 -5.20
CA PHE A 62 10.99 5.41 -4.65
C PHE A 62 9.96 5.16 -5.76
N ILE A 63 9.95 5.95 -6.84
CA ILE A 63 9.03 5.76 -7.98
C ILE A 63 9.28 4.40 -8.64
N LEU A 64 10.52 4.08 -8.95
CA LEU A 64 10.87 2.80 -9.61
C LEU A 64 10.48 1.60 -8.73
N SER A 65 10.73 1.67 -7.42
CA SER A 65 10.31 0.64 -6.47
C SER A 65 8.79 0.50 -6.43
N GLY A 66 8.05 1.61 -6.40
CA GLY A 66 6.60 1.62 -6.45
C GLY A 66 6.04 1.02 -7.73
N LEU A 67 6.59 1.38 -8.89
CA LEU A 67 6.20 0.80 -10.19
C LEU A 67 6.49 -0.70 -10.25
N LEU A 68 7.63 -1.14 -9.73
CA LEU A 68 7.98 -2.56 -9.66
C LEU A 68 6.98 -3.34 -8.79
N ILE A 69 6.68 -2.84 -7.59
CA ILE A 69 5.70 -3.45 -6.68
C ILE A 69 4.33 -3.51 -7.35
N TYR A 70 3.89 -2.44 -8.02
CA TYR A 70 2.61 -2.37 -8.73
C TYR A 70 2.52 -3.42 -9.83
N PHE A 71 3.56 -3.53 -10.65
CA PHE A 71 3.62 -4.50 -11.75
C PHE A 71 3.59 -5.95 -11.24
N LEU A 72 4.34 -6.25 -10.17
CA LEU A 72 4.33 -7.57 -9.55
C LEU A 72 2.97 -7.89 -8.91
N ALA A 73 2.29 -6.90 -8.34
CA ALA A 73 0.95 -7.07 -7.77
C ALA A 73 -0.10 -7.42 -8.84
N ILE A 74 -0.06 -6.74 -10.00
CA ILE A 74 -0.96 -7.05 -11.12
C ILE A 74 -0.69 -8.46 -11.66
N LYS A 75 0.58 -8.84 -11.80
CA LYS A 75 0.94 -10.19 -12.27
C LYS A 75 0.45 -11.31 -11.33
N ALA A 76 0.33 -11.05 -10.06
CA ALA A 76 -0.09 -12.05 -9.07
C ALA A 76 -1.56 -12.51 -9.21
N LYS A 77 -2.32 -11.96 -10.18
CA LYS A 77 -3.72 -12.37 -10.51
C LYS A 77 -4.64 -12.49 -9.28
N ILE A 78 -4.52 -11.57 -8.33
CA ILE A 78 -5.27 -11.63 -7.07
C ILE A 78 -6.79 -11.71 -7.27
N THR A 79 -7.29 -11.18 -8.38
CA THR A 79 -8.73 -11.20 -8.69
C THR A 79 -9.29 -12.61 -8.84
N SER A 80 -8.52 -13.57 -9.39
CA SER A 80 -8.94 -14.96 -9.45
C SER A 80 -8.98 -15.61 -8.07
N SER A 81 -7.96 -15.34 -7.24
CA SER A 81 -7.88 -15.86 -5.87
C SER A 81 -8.99 -15.30 -4.97
N ILE A 82 -9.38 -14.04 -5.15
CA ILE A 82 -10.54 -13.45 -4.46
C ILE A 82 -11.83 -14.20 -4.84
N LYS A 83 -12.03 -14.50 -6.14
CA LYS A 83 -13.20 -15.26 -6.61
C LYS A 83 -13.24 -16.69 -6.05
N GLU A 84 -12.08 -17.31 -5.89
CA GLU A 84 -11.93 -18.66 -5.36
C GLU A 84 -11.87 -18.72 -3.83
N ASN A 85 -11.93 -17.57 -3.14
CA ASN A 85 -11.74 -17.43 -1.70
C ASN A 85 -10.42 -18.05 -1.20
N THR A 86 -9.34 -17.91 -1.96
CA THR A 86 -8.00 -18.40 -1.59
C THR A 86 -7.13 -17.25 -1.09
N LEU A 87 -6.40 -17.46 0.02
CA LEU A 87 -5.45 -16.49 0.57
C LEU A 87 -4.15 -16.54 -0.22
N VAL A 88 -3.79 -15.43 -0.87
CA VAL A 88 -2.52 -15.28 -1.60
C VAL A 88 -1.42 -14.87 -0.64
N THR A 89 -0.39 -15.70 -0.49
CA THR A 89 0.76 -15.47 0.41
C THR A 89 2.11 -15.56 -0.30
N HIS A 90 2.13 -15.76 -1.61
CA HIS A 90 3.33 -15.95 -2.43
C HIS A 90 3.63 -14.75 -3.34
N GLY A 91 4.80 -14.76 -3.98
CA GLY A 91 5.24 -13.67 -4.85
C GLY A 91 5.40 -12.36 -4.08
N ILE A 92 4.87 -11.24 -4.61
CA ILE A 92 4.95 -9.94 -3.94
C ILE A 92 4.19 -9.92 -2.61
N TYR A 93 3.17 -10.80 -2.44
CA TYR A 93 2.42 -10.93 -1.19
C TYR A 93 3.21 -11.63 -0.08
N ALA A 94 4.33 -12.30 -0.40
CA ALA A 94 5.28 -12.77 0.61
C ALA A 94 6.18 -11.65 1.17
N VAL A 95 6.23 -10.50 0.51
CA VAL A 95 7.08 -9.35 0.87
C VAL A 95 6.28 -8.24 1.55
N VAL A 96 5.06 -7.99 1.06
CA VAL A 96 4.17 -6.97 1.61
C VAL A 96 2.71 -7.39 1.40
N ARG A 97 1.87 -7.22 2.45
CA ARG A 97 0.47 -7.68 2.41
C ARG A 97 -0.44 -6.87 1.49
N ASN A 98 -0.16 -5.58 1.34
CA ASN A 98 -0.98 -4.67 0.54
C ASN A 98 -0.15 -4.00 -0.57
N PRO A 99 0.34 -4.78 -1.57
CA PRO A 99 1.33 -4.29 -2.53
C PRO A 99 0.82 -3.14 -3.39
N ILE A 100 -0.45 -3.12 -3.81
CA ILE A 100 -1.01 -2.05 -4.62
C ILE A 100 -0.99 -0.71 -3.86
N TYR A 101 -1.38 -0.71 -2.58
CA TYR A 101 -1.38 0.51 -1.77
C TYR A 101 0.03 0.98 -1.43
N SER A 102 0.93 0.03 -1.16
CA SER A 102 2.35 0.32 -0.94
C SER A 102 2.99 0.92 -2.19
N ALA A 103 2.66 0.42 -3.37
CA ALA A 103 3.14 0.96 -4.64
C ALA A 103 2.78 2.45 -4.79
N TRP A 104 1.52 2.81 -4.57
CA TRP A 104 1.08 4.19 -4.65
C TRP A 104 1.65 5.08 -3.56
N LEU A 105 1.82 4.54 -2.33
CA LEU A 105 2.53 5.23 -1.26
C LEU A 105 3.96 5.61 -1.70
N PHE A 106 4.69 4.66 -2.30
CA PHE A 106 6.05 4.90 -2.80
C PHE A 106 6.07 5.89 -3.98
N ILE A 107 5.17 5.74 -4.95
CA ILE A 107 5.08 6.64 -6.12
C ILE A 107 4.80 8.08 -5.68
N CYS A 108 3.79 8.30 -4.84
CA CYS A 108 3.45 9.64 -4.35
C CYS A 108 4.60 10.25 -3.55
N THR A 109 5.23 9.48 -2.66
CA THR A 109 6.38 9.96 -1.89
C THR A 109 7.57 10.30 -2.79
N GLY A 110 7.88 9.46 -3.76
CA GLY A 110 8.94 9.72 -4.72
C GLY A 110 8.69 10.97 -5.55
N THR A 111 7.45 11.20 -5.98
CA THR A 111 7.05 12.42 -6.69
C THR A 111 7.27 13.67 -5.84
N LEU A 112 6.98 13.61 -4.53
CA LEU A 112 7.23 14.72 -3.61
C LEU A 112 8.74 14.99 -3.39
N PHE A 113 9.58 13.94 -3.40
CA PHE A 113 11.04 14.12 -3.40
C PHE A 113 11.52 14.78 -4.69
N LEU A 114 11.00 14.37 -5.87
CA LEU A 114 11.33 15.00 -7.15
C LEU A 114 10.83 16.43 -7.24
N TYR A 115 9.77 16.79 -6.53
CA TYR A 115 9.31 18.17 -6.39
C TYR A 115 10.33 19.05 -5.66
N GLY A 116 11.31 18.47 -4.99
CA GLY A 116 12.43 19.15 -4.34
C GLY A 116 12.16 19.65 -2.94
N ASN A 117 11.09 19.18 -2.28
CA ASN A 117 10.80 19.54 -0.89
C ASN A 117 10.82 18.27 0.01
N PRO A 118 11.96 17.96 0.67
CA PRO A 118 12.09 16.75 1.48
C PRO A 118 11.22 16.79 2.75
N TYR A 119 10.97 17.97 3.32
CA TYR A 119 10.11 18.10 4.51
C TYR A 119 8.69 17.72 4.19
N LEU A 120 8.17 18.21 3.04
CA LEU A 120 6.84 17.88 2.55
C LEU A 120 6.75 16.37 2.23
N ALA A 121 7.77 15.81 1.57
CA ALA A 121 7.81 14.39 1.23
C ALA A 121 7.78 13.50 2.47
N LEU A 122 8.60 13.78 3.48
CA LEU A 122 8.66 13.00 4.71
C LEU A 122 7.39 13.13 5.55
N MET A 123 6.86 14.34 5.68
CA MET A 123 5.62 14.59 6.41
C MET A 123 4.45 13.83 5.78
N LEU A 124 4.27 13.94 4.46
CA LEU A 124 3.18 13.26 3.76
C LEU A 124 3.39 11.74 3.72
N PHE A 125 4.63 11.25 3.61
CA PHE A 125 4.91 9.82 3.74
C PHE A 125 4.39 9.26 5.07
N LEU A 126 4.67 9.93 6.18
CA LEU A 126 4.18 9.51 7.51
C LEU A 126 2.66 9.54 7.57
N ILE A 127 2.02 10.60 7.06
CA ILE A 127 0.56 10.73 7.03
C ILE A 127 -0.06 9.60 6.18
N PHE A 128 0.48 9.34 4.99
CA PHE A 128 -0.01 8.30 4.10
C PHE A 128 0.16 6.90 4.70
N TRP A 129 1.34 6.63 5.29
CA TRP A 129 1.61 5.36 5.95
C TRP A 129 0.72 5.12 7.16
N LEU A 130 0.51 6.14 8.01
CA LEU A 130 -0.37 6.05 9.17
C LEU A 130 -1.83 5.86 8.74
N SER A 131 -2.31 6.66 7.80
CA SER A 131 -3.68 6.56 7.28
C SER A 131 -3.95 5.20 6.64
N LEU A 132 -3.00 4.67 5.85
CA LEU A 132 -3.09 3.31 5.29
C LEU A 132 -3.13 2.26 6.39
N THR A 133 -2.27 2.40 7.40
CA THR A 133 -2.20 1.45 8.53
C THR A 133 -3.53 1.41 9.30
N ILE A 134 -4.09 2.57 9.60
CA ILE A 134 -5.38 2.69 10.31
C ILE A 134 -6.50 2.12 9.44
N LEU A 135 -6.57 2.53 8.18
CA LEU A 135 -7.60 2.11 7.24
C LEU A 135 -7.61 0.58 7.07
N MET A 136 -6.46 -0.03 6.78
CA MET A 136 -6.37 -1.49 6.61
C MET A 136 -6.75 -2.24 7.87
N LYS A 137 -6.27 -1.79 9.04
CA LYS A 137 -6.57 -2.43 10.33
C LYS A 137 -8.05 -2.41 10.68
N HIS A 138 -8.75 -1.33 10.32
CA HIS A 138 -10.17 -1.17 10.65
C HIS A 138 -11.13 -1.73 9.60
N THR A 139 -10.65 -2.03 8.41
CA THR A 139 -11.49 -2.51 7.28
C THR A 139 -11.03 -3.87 6.75
N GLU A 140 -10.11 -3.89 5.81
CA GLU A 140 -9.76 -5.09 5.04
C GLU A 140 -9.17 -6.21 5.92
N GLU A 141 -8.33 -5.88 6.91
CA GLU A 141 -7.78 -6.91 7.81
C GLU A 141 -8.87 -7.60 8.64
N LYS A 142 -9.91 -6.87 9.04
CA LYS A 142 -11.07 -7.48 9.73
C LYS A 142 -11.83 -8.43 8.82
N TRP A 143 -12.02 -8.05 7.56
CA TRP A 143 -12.70 -8.92 6.57
C TRP A 143 -11.87 -10.16 6.26
N LEU A 144 -10.56 -10.00 6.06
CA LEU A 144 -9.64 -11.12 5.80
C LEU A 144 -9.54 -12.06 6.99
N THR A 145 -9.47 -11.53 8.22
CA THR A 145 -9.49 -12.34 9.44
C THR A 145 -10.79 -13.12 9.58
N LYS A 146 -11.93 -12.50 9.28
CA LYS A 146 -13.24 -13.19 9.32
C LYS A 146 -13.35 -14.29 8.26
N LEU A 147 -12.73 -14.09 7.10
CA LEU A 147 -12.80 -15.03 5.97
C LEU A 147 -11.81 -16.21 6.12
N TYR A 148 -10.56 -15.91 6.50
CA TYR A 148 -9.46 -16.89 6.50
C TYR A 148 -9.01 -17.33 7.91
N GLY A 149 -9.50 -16.67 8.98
CA GLY A 149 -9.23 -17.06 10.37
C GLY A 149 -7.76 -17.08 10.71
N GLU A 150 -7.31 -18.17 11.35
CA GLU A 150 -5.95 -18.35 11.84
C GLU A 150 -4.89 -18.28 10.73
N ALA A 151 -5.19 -18.78 9.53
CA ALA A 151 -4.28 -18.72 8.39
C ALA A 151 -3.88 -17.26 8.05
N TYR A 152 -4.83 -16.32 8.13
CA TYR A 152 -4.52 -14.91 7.92
C TYR A 152 -3.73 -14.31 9.07
N LEU A 153 -4.01 -14.68 10.31
CA LEU A 153 -3.26 -14.21 11.48
C LEU A 153 -1.80 -14.66 11.43
N GLU A 154 -1.53 -15.90 11.06
CA GLU A 154 -0.16 -16.42 10.87
C GLU A 154 0.56 -15.69 9.72
N TYR A 155 -0.13 -15.40 8.62
CA TYR A 155 0.40 -14.59 7.54
C TYR A 155 0.76 -13.17 8.01
N CYS A 156 -0.07 -12.55 8.86
CA CYS A 156 0.19 -11.23 9.45
C CYS A 156 1.44 -11.18 10.33
N LYS A 157 1.79 -12.27 11.00
CA LYS A 157 3.02 -12.37 11.82
C LYS A 157 4.28 -12.38 10.97
N LYS A 158 4.21 -12.92 9.75
CA LYS A 158 5.35 -13.12 8.86
C LYS A 158 5.59 -11.94 7.90
N VAL A 159 4.53 -11.30 7.43
CA VAL A 159 4.61 -10.30 6.35
C VAL A 159 4.12 -8.93 6.83
N ASN A 160 4.87 -7.87 6.52
CA ASN A 160 4.51 -6.51 6.89
C ASN A 160 3.29 -6.00 6.09
N ARG A 161 2.54 -5.04 6.67
CA ARG A 161 1.32 -4.48 6.09
C ARG A 161 1.57 -3.65 4.84
N CYS A 162 2.47 -2.66 4.94
CA CYS A 162 2.60 -1.61 3.94
C CYS A 162 4.03 -1.39 3.44
N LEU A 163 5.03 -1.70 4.26
CA LEU A 163 6.43 -1.55 3.89
C LEU A 163 7.00 -2.91 3.52
N PRO A 164 7.65 -3.05 2.35
CA PRO A 164 8.31 -4.30 1.98
C PRO A 164 9.34 -4.71 3.04
N TRP A 165 9.25 -5.94 3.50
CA TRP A 165 10.18 -6.49 4.46
C TRP A 165 10.58 -7.90 4.07
N PHE A 166 11.85 -8.11 3.84
CA PHE A 166 12.41 -9.42 3.53
C PHE A 166 12.75 -10.15 4.83
N ASN A 167 11.88 -11.03 5.28
CA ASN A 167 12.19 -11.90 6.41
C ASN A 167 12.96 -13.13 5.91
N LYS A 168 14.17 -13.37 6.41
CA LYS A 168 15.02 -14.51 6.04
C LYS A 168 14.35 -15.88 6.33
N ASN A 169 13.34 -15.92 7.17
CA ASN A 169 12.62 -17.14 7.57
C ASN A 169 11.35 -17.41 6.75
N ASN A 170 11.13 -16.68 5.66
CA ASN A 170 10.02 -16.93 4.75
C ASN A 170 10.38 -18.10 3.82
N SER A 171 10.41 -19.32 4.36
CA SER A 171 10.21 -20.50 3.52
C SER A 171 8.81 -20.40 2.89
N PRO A 172 8.64 -20.70 1.60
CA PRO A 172 7.31 -20.72 0.97
C PRO A 172 6.43 -21.70 1.75
N ILE A 173 5.23 -21.23 2.10
CA ILE A 173 4.16 -22.04 2.69
C ILE A 173 3.50 -22.83 1.57
#